data_2f7ca280c5172bc5e71a278079853743
#
_entry.id   2f7ca280c5172bc5e71a278079853743
#
_cell.length_a   1.000
_cell.length_b   1.000
_cell.length_c   1.000
_cell.angle_alpha   90.00
_cell.angle_beta   90.00
_cell.angle_gamma   90.00
#
_symmetry.space_group_name_H-M   'P 1'
#
loop_
_entity.id
_entity.type
_entity.pdbx_description
1 polymer ?
#
loop_
_entity_poly.entity_id
_entity_poly.type
_entity_poly.pdbx_seq_one_letter_code
_entity_poly.pdbx_strand_id
1 'polypeptide(L)'
;KSESMSREKVPQSGGVVSSEIVGLKSTSLSNFRVHGGRELNGNITVNTSKNAAVGLLCASLLNKGTTTLRQVAHIEEVNRIIEVLQSIGVKITWLNNNDLEIVPPRTLDLDKMDLTAAKKTRTIIMFLGPLLHQYNNFKLPFAGGCSIGERTVEPHLIGLRHFGINVEAGKDGFFHANVTKNNDKQKTVLLTERGDTVTENVIMAAALFDGETIIRNASPNYMVQDVCFFLEKLFVE
;
A
#
# COMPACT_ATOMS: atom_id res chain seq x y z
N LYS A 1 30.00 26.13 -55.82
CA LYS A 1 30.58 26.23 -54.47
C LYS A 1 29.69 25.45 -53.52
N SER A 2 30.13 24.24 -53.23
CA SER A 2 29.50 23.31 -52.28
C SER A 2 30.13 23.52 -50.92
N GLU A 3 29.35 23.93 -49.95
CA GLU A 3 29.74 23.92 -48.55
C GLU A 3 29.47 22.54 -47.97
N SER A 4 30.56 21.89 -47.55
CA SER A 4 30.53 20.62 -46.83
C SER A 4 30.14 20.88 -45.37
N MET A 5 28.96 20.43 -44.95
CA MET A 5 28.62 20.36 -43.55
C MET A 5 29.38 19.21 -42.87
N SER A 6 30.30 19.56 -42.02
CA SER A 6 31.01 18.62 -41.15
C SER A 6 30.05 17.99 -40.14
N ARG A 7 29.93 16.66 -40.18
CA ARG A 7 29.25 15.88 -39.14
C ARG A 7 30.12 15.83 -37.89
N GLU A 8 29.72 16.55 -36.87
CA GLU A 8 30.28 16.40 -35.53
C GLU A 8 29.95 15.00 -34.97
N LYS A 9 30.99 14.25 -34.61
CA LYS A 9 30.88 12.96 -33.95
C LYS A 9 30.37 13.18 -32.51
N VAL A 10 29.14 12.76 -32.22
CA VAL A 10 28.61 12.69 -30.88
C VAL A 10 29.26 11.53 -30.13
N PRO A 11 29.80 11.72 -28.91
CA PRO A 11 30.43 10.66 -28.13
C PRO A 11 29.37 9.62 -27.71
N GLN A 12 29.68 8.35 -27.91
CA GLN A 12 28.95 7.23 -27.27
C GLN A 12 29.36 7.17 -25.82
N SER A 13 28.59 7.77 -24.94
CA SER A 13 28.63 7.48 -23.51
C SER A 13 27.19 7.32 -23.04
N GLY A 14 26.91 6.18 -22.41
CA GLY A 14 25.63 5.88 -21.80
C GLY A 14 25.23 6.98 -20.83
N GLY A 15 24.21 7.73 -21.20
CA GLY A 15 23.69 8.80 -20.37
C GLY A 15 22.96 8.23 -19.18
N VAL A 16 23.62 8.19 -18.03
CA VAL A 16 22.98 8.11 -16.73
C VAL A 16 22.15 9.39 -16.60
N VAL A 17 20.84 9.25 -16.54
CA VAL A 17 19.97 10.36 -16.14
C VAL A 17 20.21 10.58 -14.65
N SER A 18 21.18 11.40 -14.29
CA SER A 18 21.33 11.89 -12.93
C SER A 18 20.22 12.91 -12.68
N SER A 19 19.19 12.51 -11.94
CA SER A 19 18.30 13.47 -11.32
C SER A 19 19.03 14.06 -10.10
N GLU A 20 19.73 15.17 -10.26
CA GLU A 20 20.08 16.01 -9.13
C GLU A 20 18.79 16.64 -8.59
N ILE A 21 18.24 16.02 -7.55
CA ILE A 21 17.23 16.66 -6.71
C ILE A 21 17.98 17.56 -5.75
N VAL A 22 18.30 18.76 -6.19
CA VAL A 22 18.67 19.85 -5.29
C VAL A 22 17.44 20.23 -4.50
N GLY A 23 17.54 20.13 -3.17
CA GLY A 23 16.43 20.43 -2.26
C GLY A 23 15.92 21.86 -2.43
N LEU A 24 14.75 22.00 -3.02
CA LEU A 24 13.97 23.23 -3.02
C LEU A 24 12.63 22.94 -2.34
N LYS A 25 12.43 23.50 -1.16
CA LYS A 25 11.11 23.75 -0.60
C LYS A 25 10.39 24.71 -1.54
N SER A 26 9.60 24.20 -2.45
CA SER A 26 8.68 24.98 -3.27
C SER A 26 7.60 24.05 -3.81
N THR A 27 6.38 24.46 -3.65
CA THR A 27 5.18 23.96 -4.34
C THR A 27 5.29 24.27 -5.84
N SER A 28 6.32 23.75 -6.51
CA SER A 28 6.49 23.94 -7.94
C SER A 28 5.91 22.72 -8.68
N LEU A 29 4.97 23.00 -9.56
CA LEU A 29 4.54 22.05 -10.59
C LEU A 29 5.79 21.54 -11.33
N SER A 30 6.06 20.23 -11.23
CA SER A 30 7.15 19.62 -11.98
C SER A 30 6.74 19.53 -13.44
N ASN A 31 7.51 20.19 -14.32
CA ASN A 31 7.30 20.10 -15.77
C ASN A 31 8.32 19.13 -16.37
N PHE A 32 7.87 18.30 -17.30
CA PHE A 32 8.74 17.42 -18.05
C PHE A 32 8.90 17.96 -19.47
N ARG A 33 10.15 18.02 -19.96
CA ARG A 33 10.44 18.26 -21.37
C ARG A 33 10.93 16.97 -21.98
N VAL A 34 10.17 16.41 -22.90
CA VAL A 34 10.49 15.15 -23.57
C VAL A 34 10.98 15.44 -24.99
N HIS A 35 12.17 14.98 -25.31
CA HIS A 35 12.72 14.99 -26.67
C HIS A 35 12.53 13.58 -27.25
N GLY A 36 11.47 13.42 -28.03
CA GLY A 36 11.10 12.15 -28.68
C GLY A 36 11.87 11.90 -29.98
N GLY A 37 11.42 10.90 -30.76
CA GLY A 37 11.95 10.56 -32.06
C GLY A 37 13.28 9.80 -32.08
N ARG A 38 13.68 9.21 -30.91
CA ARG A 38 14.86 8.34 -30.81
C ARG A 38 14.44 6.88 -30.86
N GLU A 39 15.19 6.06 -31.59
CA GLU A 39 15.07 4.62 -31.50
C GLU A 39 15.55 4.16 -30.13
N LEU A 40 14.72 3.33 -29.46
CA LEU A 40 15.03 2.79 -28.13
C LEU A 40 15.59 1.38 -28.30
N ASN A 41 16.79 1.15 -27.76
CA ASN A 41 17.46 -0.14 -27.75
C ASN A 41 18.19 -0.32 -26.42
N GLY A 42 18.02 -1.48 -25.78
CA GLY A 42 18.66 -1.81 -24.53
C GLY A 42 17.86 -2.81 -23.69
N ASN A 43 18.44 -3.21 -22.58
CA ASN A 43 17.82 -4.07 -21.58
C ASN A 43 17.48 -3.27 -20.34
N ILE A 44 16.29 -3.51 -19.78
CA ILE A 44 15.85 -2.92 -18.54
C ILE A 44 15.34 -4.00 -17.58
N THR A 45 15.73 -3.92 -16.33
CA THR A 45 15.14 -4.73 -15.26
C THR A 45 14.04 -3.91 -14.60
N VAL A 46 12.81 -4.41 -14.66
CA VAL A 46 11.65 -3.75 -14.03
C VAL A 46 11.68 -3.97 -12.52
N ASN A 47 11.18 -2.99 -11.78
CA ASN A 47 10.94 -3.13 -10.35
C ASN A 47 9.75 -4.07 -10.10
N THR A 48 9.69 -4.63 -8.89
CA THR A 48 8.54 -5.37 -8.39
C THR A 48 7.33 -4.46 -8.19
N SER A 49 6.16 -5.08 -8.02
CA SER A 49 4.91 -4.35 -7.91
C SER A 49 4.82 -3.51 -6.64
N LYS A 50 4.57 -2.22 -6.80
CA LYS A 50 4.24 -1.30 -5.71
C LYS A 50 2.97 -1.73 -4.97
N ASN A 51 1.92 -2.05 -5.71
CA ASN A 51 0.61 -2.35 -5.13
C ASN A 51 0.64 -3.65 -4.32
N ALA A 52 1.32 -4.69 -4.83
CA ALA A 52 1.54 -5.92 -4.07
C ALA A 52 2.33 -5.66 -2.79
N ALA A 53 3.43 -4.90 -2.85
CA ALA A 53 4.24 -4.57 -1.68
C ALA A 53 3.42 -3.88 -0.58
N VAL A 54 2.56 -2.93 -0.96
CA VAL A 54 1.71 -2.19 -0.02
C VAL A 54 0.65 -3.11 0.61
N GLY A 55 -0.01 -3.96 -0.19
CA GLY A 55 -0.95 -4.97 0.32
C GLY A 55 -0.30 -5.93 1.32
N LEU A 56 0.89 -6.45 0.99
CA LEU A 56 1.66 -7.35 1.85
C LEU A 56 2.15 -6.68 3.15
N LEU A 57 2.56 -5.41 3.09
CA LEU A 57 2.90 -4.62 4.28
C LEU A 57 1.71 -4.48 5.23
N CYS A 58 0.52 -4.21 4.70
CA CYS A 58 -0.69 -4.15 5.51
C CYS A 58 -1.04 -5.54 6.09
N ALA A 59 -0.97 -6.60 5.28
CA ALA A 59 -1.25 -7.97 5.69
C ALA A 59 -0.25 -8.49 6.75
N SER A 60 0.99 -7.98 6.77
CA SER A 60 1.99 -8.35 7.77
C SER A 60 1.56 -8.06 9.21
N LEU A 61 0.62 -7.13 9.41
CA LEU A 61 0.02 -6.85 10.72
C LEU A 61 -0.80 -8.02 11.29
N LEU A 62 -1.21 -8.97 10.45
CA LEU A 62 -1.90 -10.20 10.89
C LEU A 62 -0.93 -11.22 11.48
N ASN A 63 0.34 -11.19 11.08
CA ASN A 63 1.36 -12.09 11.60
C ASN A 63 1.90 -11.60 12.95
N LYS A 64 2.01 -12.51 13.92
CA LYS A 64 2.64 -12.23 15.22
C LYS A 64 4.15 -12.53 15.24
N GLY A 65 4.62 -13.28 14.24
CA GLY A 65 6.03 -13.62 14.06
C GLY A 65 6.73 -12.68 13.07
N THR A 66 7.99 -12.97 12.81
CA THR A 66 8.79 -12.24 11.81
C THR A 66 8.31 -12.56 10.40
N THR A 67 8.14 -11.53 9.59
CA THR A 67 7.84 -11.64 8.16
C THR A 67 9.03 -11.14 7.36
N THR A 68 9.44 -11.89 6.33
CA THR A 68 10.42 -11.43 5.35
C THR A 68 9.75 -11.28 3.99
N LEU A 69 9.67 -10.06 3.50
CA LEU A 69 9.24 -9.77 2.13
C LEU A 69 10.49 -9.60 1.26
N ARG A 70 10.55 -10.36 0.16
CA ARG A 70 11.68 -10.32 -0.77
C ARG A 70 11.41 -9.40 -1.94
N GLN A 71 12.46 -8.73 -2.42
CA GLN A 71 12.43 -7.87 -3.61
C GLN A 71 11.36 -6.77 -3.53
N VAL A 72 11.24 -6.11 -2.39
CA VAL A 72 10.33 -4.97 -2.20
C VAL A 72 10.88 -3.75 -2.94
N ALA A 73 10.05 -3.10 -3.76
CA ALA A 73 10.46 -1.92 -4.50
C ALA A 73 10.62 -0.69 -3.60
N HIS A 74 11.71 0.07 -3.77
CA HIS A 74 11.95 1.34 -3.09
C HIS A 74 11.14 2.46 -3.77
N ILE A 75 9.86 2.54 -3.47
CA ILE A 75 8.93 3.51 -4.05
C ILE A 75 8.34 4.37 -2.93
N GLU A 76 8.04 5.62 -3.22
CA GLU A 76 7.57 6.63 -2.25
C GLU A 76 6.40 6.10 -1.38
N GLU A 77 5.38 5.51 -1.99
CA GLU A 77 4.22 5.01 -1.26
C GLU A 77 4.57 3.83 -0.33
N VAL A 78 5.46 2.94 -0.76
CA VAL A 78 5.98 1.84 0.06
C VAL A 78 6.72 2.40 1.28
N ASN A 79 7.58 3.41 1.07
CA ASN A 79 8.31 4.06 2.15
C ASN A 79 7.37 4.74 3.14
N ARG A 80 6.28 5.38 2.67
CA ARG A 80 5.27 6.00 3.56
C ARG A 80 4.58 4.95 4.44
N ILE A 81 4.23 3.79 3.90
CA ILE A 81 3.65 2.71 4.72
C ILE A 81 4.67 2.16 5.71
N ILE A 82 5.93 2.00 5.32
CA ILE A 82 7.01 1.58 6.23
C ILE A 82 7.15 2.59 7.39
N GLU A 83 7.17 3.88 7.11
CA GLU A 83 7.24 4.93 8.14
C GLU A 83 6.06 4.86 9.11
N VAL A 84 4.85 4.67 8.60
CA VAL A 84 3.66 4.48 9.44
C VAL A 84 3.79 3.25 10.32
N LEU A 85 4.17 2.09 9.76
CA LEU A 85 4.36 0.86 10.51
C LEU A 85 5.42 1.01 11.59
N GLN A 86 6.55 1.64 11.28
CA GLN A 86 7.62 1.90 12.24
C GLN A 86 7.16 2.84 13.37
N SER A 87 6.38 3.87 13.06
CA SER A 87 5.88 4.81 14.07
C SER A 87 4.96 4.18 15.09
N ILE A 88 4.22 3.14 14.73
CA ILE A 88 3.35 2.38 15.63
C ILE A 88 4.05 1.20 16.31
N GLY A 89 5.37 1.10 16.17
CA GLY A 89 6.23 0.17 16.91
C GLY A 89 6.66 -1.07 16.16
N VAL A 90 6.31 -1.24 14.87
CA VAL A 90 6.82 -2.34 14.05
C VAL A 90 8.29 -2.11 13.74
N LYS A 91 9.16 -3.06 14.06
CA LYS A 91 10.56 -3.00 13.66
C LYS A 91 10.69 -3.47 12.21
N ILE A 92 11.20 -2.59 11.34
CA ILE A 92 11.39 -2.88 9.93
C ILE A 92 12.85 -2.62 9.57
N THR A 93 13.49 -3.60 8.94
CA THR A 93 14.91 -3.57 8.59
C THR A 93 15.11 -4.06 7.16
N TRP A 94 15.82 -3.28 6.34
CA TRP A 94 16.29 -3.75 5.05
C TRP A 94 17.46 -4.70 5.24
N LEU A 95 17.31 -5.97 4.83
CA LEU A 95 18.35 -7.01 4.94
C LEU A 95 19.37 -6.90 3.82
N ASN A 96 18.89 -6.62 2.61
CA ASN A 96 19.65 -6.41 1.39
C ASN A 96 19.05 -5.20 0.69
N ASN A 97 19.52 -4.88 -0.50
CA ASN A 97 19.00 -3.74 -1.24
C ASN A 97 17.46 -3.76 -1.43
N ASN A 98 16.84 -4.95 -1.44
CA ASN A 98 15.42 -5.09 -1.75
C ASN A 98 14.65 -6.06 -0.82
N ASP A 99 15.27 -6.69 0.14
CA ASP A 99 14.57 -7.59 1.08
C ASP A 99 14.26 -6.84 2.38
N LEU A 100 13.07 -7.05 2.93
CA LEU A 100 12.54 -6.34 4.08
C LEU A 100 12.15 -7.32 5.17
N GLU A 101 12.76 -7.19 6.35
CA GLU A 101 12.36 -7.91 7.55
C GLU A 101 11.41 -7.06 8.39
N ILE A 102 10.30 -7.64 8.80
CA ILE A 102 9.22 -7.01 9.57
C ILE A 102 9.02 -7.80 10.84
N VAL A 103 9.22 -7.17 11.98
CA VAL A 103 9.03 -7.77 13.30
C VAL A 103 7.98 -6.95 14.06
N PRO A 104 6.75 -7.49 14.22
CA PRO A 104 5.70 -6.77 14.94
C PRO A 104 6.01 -6.71 16.43
N PRO A 105 5.61 -5.64 17.14
CA PRO A 105 5.63 -5.60 18.58
C PRO A 105 4.51 -6.48 19.15
N ARG A 106 4.55 -6.75 20.45
CA ARG A 106 3.45 -7.46 21.12
C ARG A 106 2.12 -6.70 21.01
N THR A 107 2.16 -5.39 21.05
CA THR A 107 1.02 -4.49 20.90
C THR A 107 1.47 -3.26 20.11
N LEU A 108 0.67 -2.86 19.12
CA LEU A 108 0.94 -1.66 18.33
C LEU A 108 0.53 -0.41 19.12
N ASP A 109 1.30 0.65 19.02
CA ASP A 109 1.01 1.96 19.62
C ASP A 109 0.40 2.89 18.56
N LEU A 110 -0.91 2.78 18.36
CA LEU A 110 -1.60 3.54 17.32
C LEU A 110 -1.62 5.06 17.58
N ASP A 111 -1.45 5.48 18.85
CA ASP A 111 -1.40 6.91 19.19
C ASP A 111 -0.10 7.58 18.72
N LYS A 112 0.95 6.79 18.47
CA LYS A 112 2.22 7.27 17.91
C LYS A 112 2.27 7.30 16.39
N MET A 113 1.15 7.00 15.71
CA MET A 113 1.13 6.97 14.25
C MET A 113 1.63 8.28 13.63
N ASP A 114 2.59 8.17 12.71
CA ASP A 114 3.06 9.33 11.93
C ASP A 114 1.96 9.82 11.00
N LEU A 115 1.27 10.88 11.45
CA LEU A 115 0.16 11.48 10.70
C LEU A 115 0.63 12.15 9.41
N THR A 116 1.89 12.58 9.32
CA THR A 116 2.44 13.19 8.11
C THR A 116 2.62 12.14 7.03
N ALA A 117 3.19 10.99 7.37
CA ALA A 117 3.33 9.86 6.46
C ALA A 117 1.95 9.26 6.11
N ALA A 118 1.10 9.04 7.08
CA ALA A 118 -0.23 8.44 6.90
C ALA A 118 -1.13 9.27 5.98
N LYS A 119 -1.12 10.60 6.11
CA LYS A 119 -1.92 11.49 5.25
C LYS A 119 -1.42 11.55 3.79
N LYS A 120 -0.20 11.11 3.51
CA LYS A 120 0.36 11.08 2.15
C LYS A 120 0.00 9.83 1.37
N THR A 121 -0.59 8.83 2.00
CA THR A 121 -1.00 7.59 1.33
C THR A 121 -2.46 7.25 1.61
N ARG A 122 -3.21 6.96 0.56
CA ARG A 122 -4.59 6.48 0.69
C ARG A 122 -4.66 5.06 1.23
N THR A 123 -3.58 4.32 1.13
CA THR A 123 -3.49 2.92 1.53
C THR A 123 -3.68 2.72 3.04
N ILE A 124 -3.57 3.79 3.84
CA ILE A 124 -3.83 3.73 5.29
C ILE A 124 -5.20 3.12 5.63
N ILE A 125 -6.21 3.25 4.75
CA ILE A 125 -7.53 2.65 4.94
C ILE A 125 -7.46 1.10 4.99
N MET A 126 -6.44 0.50 4.39
CA MET A 126 -6.24 -0.95 4.39
C MET A 126 -5.81 -1.49 5.76
N PHE A 127 -5.44 -0.63 6.68
CA PHE A 127 -5.16 -1.03 8.07
C PHE A 127 -6.42 -1.46 8.82
N LEU A 128 -7.62 -1.06 8.35
CA LEU A 128 -8.89 -1.46 8.98
C LEU A 128 -9.03 -2.99 9.05
N GLY A 129 -8.71 -3.71 7.96
CA GLY A 129 -8.81 -5.16 7.88
C GLY A 129 -7.98 -5.89 8.94
N PRO A 130 -6.67 -5.68 9.04
CA PRO A 130 -5.87 -6.35 10.05
C PRO A 130 -6.07 -5.83 11.46
N LEU A 131 -6.36 -4.53 11.67
CA LEU A 131 -6.50 -3.95 13.01
C LEU A 131 -7.79 -4.36 13.72
N LEU A 132 -8.88 -4.65 13.01
CA LEU A 132 -10.14 -5.09 13.63
C LEU A 132 -10.00 -6.38 14.47
N HIS A 133 -8.94 -7.18 14.20
CA HIS A 133 -8.65 -8.38 14.99
C HIS A 133 -7.93 -8.11 16.31
N GLN A 134 -7.36 -6.90 16.45
CA GLN A 134 -6.51 -6.56 17.59
C GLN A 134 -7.13 -5.52 18.51
N TYR A 135 -8.01 -4.66 17.98
CA TYR A 135 -8.59 -3.52 18.70
C TYR A 135 -10.10 -3.48 18.58
N ASN A 136 -10.77 -3.24 19.71
CA ASN A 136 -12.22 -2.99 19.71
C ASN A 136 -12.55 -1.55 19.28
N ASN A 137 -11.65 -0.60 19.58
CA ASN A 137 -11.78 0.80 19.20
C ASN A 137 -10.43 1.33 18.76
N PHE A 138 -10.39 2.01 17.62
CA PHE A 138 -9.19 2.68 17.14
C PHE A 138 -9.57 3.76 16.13
N LYS A 139 -8.59 4.61 15.78
CA LYS A 139 -8.79 5.65 14.77
C LYS A 139 -7.67 5.62 13.74
N LEU A 140 -8.02 5.95 12.50
CA LEU A 140 -7.08 6.14 11.40
C LEU A 140 -7.25 7.54 10.82
N PRO A 141 -6.17 8.25 10.48
CA PRO A 141 -6.29 9.57 9.88
C PRO A 141 -6.90 9.48 8.47
N PHE A 142 -7.61 10.54 8.06
CA PHE A 142 -8.00 10.66 6.66
C PHE A 142 -6.75 10.75 5.80
N ALA A 143 -6.75 10.06 4.66
CA ALA A 143 -5.74 10.28 3.64
C ALA A 143 -5.91 11.70 3.09
N GLY A 144 -4.88 12.54 3.24
CA GLY A 144 -4.87 13.89 2.72
C GLY A 144 -4.57 13.89 1.23
N GLY A 145 -5.28 14.73 0.48
CA GLY A 145 -4.78 15.33 -0.74
C GLY A 145 -4.61 14.45 -1.96
N CYS A 146 -5.69 13.86 -2.46
CA CYS A 146 -5.74 13.66 -3.90
C CYS A 146 -6.87 14.51 -4.48
N SER A 147 -6.52 15.69 -4.99
CA SER A 147 -7.43 16.62 -5.67
C SER A 147 -7.87 16.12 -7.06
N ILE A 148 -7.52 14.90 -7.43
CA ILE A 148 -7.90 14.27 -8.67
C ILE A 148 -8.91 13.15 -8.38
N GLY A 149 -10.20 13.54 -8.30
CA GLY A 149 -11.34 12.63 -8.13
C GLY A 149 -11.45 12.10 -6.69
N GLU A 150 -12.52 12.46 -6.01
CA GLU A 150 -12.90 11.91 -4.71
C GLU A 150 -13.29 10.43 -4.87
N ARG A 151 -12.30 9.53 -4.90
CA ARG A 151 -12.62 8.13 -4.70
C ARG A 151 -13.03 7.96 -3.25
N THR A 152 -14.30 7.66 -3.05
CA THR A 152 -14.85 7.37 -1.73
C THR A 152 -14.18 6.15 -1.10
N VAL A 153 -14.08 6.13 0.23
CA VAL A 153 -13.66 4.95 1.01
C VAL A 153 -14.83 4.03 1.33
N GLU A 154 -16.04 4.43 0.96
CA GLU A 154 -17.31 3.73 1.26
C GLU A 154 -17.29 2.25 0.86
N PRO A 155 -16.74 1.82 -0.30
CA PRO A 155 -16.65 0.40 -0.64
C PRO A 155 -15.88 -0.44 0.40
N HIS A 156 -14.81 0.10 0.99
CA HIS A 156 -14.09 -0.56 2.09
C HIS A 156 -15.00 -0.70 3.32
N LEU A 157 -15.68 0.38 3.70
CA LEU A 157 -16.52 0.39 4.89
C LEU A 157 -17.71 -0.56 4.76
N ILE A 158 -18.35 -0.61 3.59
CA ILE A 158 -19.46 -1.54 3.33
C ILE A 158 -18.98 -2.99 3.44
N GLY A 159 -17.86 -3.35 2.81
CA GLY A 159 -17.31 -4.70 2.89
C GLY A 159 -16.94 -5.10 4.31
N LEU A 160 -16.34 -4.19 5.07
CA LEU A 160 -15.84 -4.46 6.42
C LEU A 160 -16.97 -4.54 7.48
N ARG A 161 -18.13 -3.89 7.27
CA ARG A 161 -19.29 -4.00 8.18
C ARG A 161 -19.73 -5.45 8.43
N HIS A 162 -19.52 -6.33 7.47
CA HIS A 162 -19.83 -7.77 7.63
C HIS A 162 -19.00 -8.44 8.73
N PHE A 163 -17.89 -7.83 9.13
CA PHE A 163 -16.99 -8.31 10.19
C PHE A 163 -17.21 -7.60 11.53
N GLY A 164 -18.30 -6.86 11.66
CA GLY A 164 -18.68 -6.18 12.89
C GLY A 164 -17.95 -4.88 13.16
N ILE A 165 -17.23 -4.33 12.18
CA ILE A 165 -16.61 -3.01 12.33
C ILE A 165 -17.56 -1.92 11.81
N ASN A 166 -17.84 -0.93 12.63
CA ASN A 166 -18.48 0.32 12.25
C ASN A 166 -17.44 1.44 12.21
N VAL A 167 -17.41 2.20 11.13
CA VAL A 167 -16.42 3.26 10.92
C VAL A 167 -17.16 4.55 10.60
N GLU A 168 -16.89 5.59 11.38
CA GLU A 168 -17.48 6.91 11.22
C GLU A 168 -16.41 7.96 10.93
N ALA A 169 -16.70 8.87 10.02
CA ALA A 169 -15.82 9.99 9.73
C ALA A 169 -16.00 11.07 10.81
N GLY A 170 -14.95 11.32 11.59
CA GLY A 170 -14.93 12.34 12.64
C GLY A 170 -14.63 13.73 12.09
N LYS A 171 -15.07 14.76 12.80
CA LYS A 171 -14.72 16.17 12.50
C LYS A 171 -13.26 16.51 12.85
N ASP A 172 -12.60 15.63 13.56
CA ASP A 172 -11.19 15.73 13.96
C ASP A 172 -10.20 15.26 12.86
N GLY A 173 -10.71 14.83 11.70
CA GLY A 173 -9.89 14.37 10.58
C GLY A 173 -9.50 12.90 10.67
N PHE A 174 -10.22 12.11 11.47
CA PHE A 174 -10.02 10.68 11.64
C PHE A 174 -11.26 9.87 11.31
N PHE A 175 -11.05 8.66 10.82
CA PHE A 175 -12.02 7.59 10.85
C PHE A 175 -11.99 6.94 12.23
N HIS A 176 -13.12 6.93 12.91
CA HIS A 176 -13.29 6.25 14.20
C HIS A 176 -13.89 4.87 13.96
N ALA A 177 -13.14 3.85 14.27
CA ALA A 177 -13.54 2.46 14.10
C ALA A 177 -13.98 1.87 15.46
N ASN A 178 -15.15 1.27 15.48
CA ASN A 178 -15.68 0.51 16.60
C ASN A 178 -15.97 -0.92 16.13
N VAL A 179 -15.42 -1.92 16.82
CA VAL A 179 -15.54 -3.33 16.46
C VAL A 179 -16.44 -4.02 17.46
N THR A 180 -17.56 -4.54 16.97
CA THR A 180 -18.46 -5.41 17.73
C THR A 180 -18.22 -6.85 17.29
N LYS A 181 -17.92 -7.74 18.21
CA LYS A 181 -17.70 -9.15 17.88
C LYS A 181 -18.93 -9.73 17.21
N ASN A 182 -18.74 -10.28 16.03
CA ASN A 182 -19.75 -11.02 15.28
C ASN A 182 -19.37 -12.51 15.29
N ASN A 183 -20.25 -13.37 15.77
CA ASN A 183 -20.03 -14.80 15.92
C ASN A 183 -20.58 -15.64 14.75
N ASP A 184 -20.97 -15.01 13.65
CA ASP A 184 -21.46 -15.73 12.48
C ASP A 184 -20.34 -16.57 11.87
N LYS A 185 -20.54 -17.87 11.78
CA LYS A 185 -19.54 -18.82 11.24
C LYS A 185 -19.48 -18.86 9.71
N GLN A 186 -20.48 -18.33 9.03
CA GLN A 186 -20.53 -18.27 7.58
C GLN A 186 -21.00 -16.90 7.13
N LYS A 187 -20.21 -16.29 6.24
CA LYS A 187 -20.49 -14.95 5.73
C LYS A 187 -20.44 -14.91 4.22
N THR A 188 -21.36 -14.14 3.64
CA THR A 188 -21.24 -13.74 2.23
C THR A 188 -21.11 -12.22 2.18
N VAL A 189 -19.98 -11.74 1.67
CA VAL A 189 -19.67 -10.33 1.49
C VAL A 189 -19.81 -10.00 0.01
N LEU A 190 -20.72 -9.11 -0.36
CA LEU A 190 -20.84 -8.58 -1.71
C LEU A 190 -20.14 -7.22 -1.78
N LEU A 191 -19.04 -7.15 -2.53
CA LEU A 191 -18.35 -5.88 -2.76
C LEU A 191 -19.14 -5.00 -3.74
N THR A 192 -19.29 -3.73 -3.40
CA THR A 192 -20.01 -2.74 -4.23
C THR A 192 -19.20 -2.27 -5.42
N GLU A 193 -17.87 -2.41 -5.35
CA GLU A 193 -16.98 -2.23 -6.49
C GLU A 193 -15.95 -3.37 -6.55
N ARG A 194 -15.48 -3.67 -7.76
CA ARG A 194 -14.43 -4.66 -8.01
C ARG A 194 -13.05 -4.01 -7.88
N GLY A 195 -12.77 -3.43 -6.70
CA GLY A 195 -11.53 -2.76 -6.40
C GLY A 195 -10.49 -3.70 -5.78
N ASP A 196 -9.21 -3.53 -6.15
CA ASP A 196 -8.12 -4.34 -5.62
C ASP A 196 -7.97 -4.15 -4.11
N THR A 197 -7.78 -2.91 -3.67
CA THR A 197 -7.55 -2.58 -2.25
C THR A 197 -8.75 -2.86 -1.38
N VAL A 198 -9.97 -2.74 -1.90
CA VAL A 198 -11.20 -3.15 -1.20
C VAL A 198 -11.21 -4.65 -0.98
N THR A 199 -10.87 -5.42 -2.03
CA THR A 199 -10.81 -6.88 -1.96
C THR A 199 -9.74 -7.33 -0.96
N GLU A 200 -8.53 -6.78 -1.03
CA GLU A 200 -7.43 -7.08 -0.10
C GLU A 200 -7.82 -6.77 1.35
N ASN A 201 -8.46 -5.64 1.61
CA ASN A 201 -8.88 -5.23 2.94
C ASN A 201 -9.91 -6.19 3.53
N VAL A 202 -10.88 -6.63 2.72
CA VAL A 202 -11.90 -7.60 3.13
C VAL A 202 -11.30 -9.00 3.33
N ILE A 203 -10.34 -9.42 2.49
CA ILE A 203 -9.59 -10.67 2.69
C ILE A 203 -8.83 -10.64 4.02
N MET A 204 -8.13 -9.54 4.33
CA MET A 204 -7.43 -9.39 5.60
C MET A 204 -8.39 -9.40 6.81
N ALA A 205 -9.59 -8.85 6.65
CA ALA A 205 -10.63 -8.93 7.68
C ALA A 205 -11.18 -10.35 7.84
N ALA A 206 -11.27 -11.13 6.76
CA ALA A 206 -11.72 -12.53 6.82
C ALA A 206 -10.67 -13.47 7.43
N ALA A 207 -9.38 -13.16 7.26
CA ALA A 207 -8.27 -14.07 7.51
C ALA A 207 -8.20 -14.67 8.93
N LEU A 208 -8.65 -13.97 9.95
CA LEU A 208 -8.67 -14.45 11.34
C LEU A 208 -10.10 -14.62 11.88
N PHE A 209 -11.08 -14.64 11.01
CA PHE A 209 -12.47 -14.95 11.37
C PHE A 209 -12.65 -16.46 11.46
N ASP A 210 -13.35 -16.93 12.51
CA ASP A 210 -13.73 -18.33 12.65
C ASP A 210 -14.86 -18.67 11.66
N GLY A 211 -14.58 -19.54 10.69
CA GLY A 211 -15.54 -20.03 9.70
C GLY A 211 -15.26 -19.56 8.27
N GLU A 212 -16.21 -19.83 7.39
CA GLU A 212 -16.10 -19.58 5.95
C GLU A 212 -16.60 -18.18 5.56
N THR A 213 -15.82 -17.47 4.74
CA THR A 213 -16.24 -16.20 4.15
C THR A 213 -16.23 -16.27 2.63
N ILE A 214 -17.37 -16.05 2.00
CA ILE A 214 -17.50 -15.96 0.53
C ILE A 214 -17.50 -14.50 0.14
N ILE A 215 -16.48 -14.06 -0.60
CA ILE A 215 -16.37 -12.68 -1.11
C ILE A 215 -16.80 -12.67 -2.57
N ARG A 216 -17.93 -12.00 -2.88
CA ARG A 216 -18.45 -11.85 -4.23
C ARG A 216 -18.04 -10.50 -4.83
N ASN A 217 -17.89 -10.48 -6.15
CA ASN A 217 -17.39 -9.32 -6.92
C ASN A 217 -15.97 -8.89 -6.52
N ALA A 218 -15.16 -9.86 -6.07
CA ALA A 218 -13.76 -9.64 -5.74
C ALA A 218 -12.91 -9.34 -6.98
N SER A 219 -11.85 -8.57 -6.84
CA SER A 219 -10.86 -8.39 -7.89
C SER A 219 -9.95 -9.61 -7.97
N PRO A 220 -9.66 -10.15 -9.17
CA PRO A 220 -8.76 -11.28 -9.36
C PRO A 220 -7.31 -10.83 -9.69
N ASN A 221 -6.98 -9.55 -9.53
CA ASN A 221 -5.69 -9.02 -9.89
C ASN A 221 -4.55 -9.67 -9.09
N TYR A 222 -3.34 -9.64 -9.66
CA TYR A 222 -2.15 -10.29 -9.09
C TYR A 222 -1.83 -9.82 -7.65
N MET A 223 -2.03 -8.52 -7.34
CA MET A 223 -1.76 -8.00 -6.00
C MET A 223 -2.69 -8.61 -4.94
N VAL A 224 -3.95 -8.87 -5.30
CA VAL A 224 -4.90 -9.59 -4.43
C VAL A 224 -4.47 -11.03 -4.24
N GLN A 225 -4.02 -11.69 -5.32
CA GLN A 225 -3.50 -13.06 -5.25
C GLN A 225 -2.24 -13.14 -4.39
N ASP A 226 -1.35 -12.14 -4.45
CA ASP A 226 -0.16 -12.08 -3.59
C ASP A 226 -0.53 -12.02 -2.10
N VAL A 227 -1.58 -11.27 -1.73
CA VAL A 227 -2.11 -11.28 -0.35
C VAL A 227 -2.68 -12.66 0.02
N CYS A 228 -3.41 -13.32 -0.89
CA CYS A 228 -3.88 -14.69 -0.65
C CYS A 228 -2.71 -15.66 -0.42
N PHE A 229 -1.71 -15.67 -1.30
CA PHE A 229 -0.53 -16.52 -1.14
C PHE A 229 0.27 -16.22 0.13
N PHE A 230 0.29 -14.97 0.56
CA PHE A 230 0.89 -14.60 1.84
C PHE A 230 0.12 -15.21 3.02
N LEU A 231 -1.21 -15.11 3.00
CA LEU A 231 -2.07 -15.63 4.06
C LEU A 231 -2.04 -17.16 4.11
N GLU A 232 -2.00 -17.85 2.96
CA GLU A 232 -1.80 -19.32 2.90
C GLU A 232 -0.52 -19.74 3.62
N LYS A 233 0.57 -18.97 3.50
CA LYS A 233 1.81 -19.22 4.24
C LYS A 233 1.67 -19.00 5.76
N LEU A 234 0.66 -18.29 6.20
CA LEU A 234 0.29 -18.11 7.60
C LEU A 234 -0.79 -19.13 8.06
N PHE A 235 -1.05 -20.16 7.24
CA PHE A 235 -2.04 -21.22 7.50
C PHE A 235 -3.50 -20.72 7.54
N VAL A 236 -3.82 -19.70 6.76
CA VAL A 236 -5.19 -19.28 6.45
C VAL A 236 -5.63 -20.02 5.19
N GLU A 237 -6.75 -20.76 5.28
CA GLU A 237 -7.35 -21.49 4.16
C GLU A 237 -8.41 -20.67 3.42
#